data_dc5ca1d3165a0116f1402ef66aa777c1
#
_entry.id   dc5ca1d3165a0116f1402ef66aa777c1
#
_cell.length_a   1.000
_cell.length_b   1.000
_cell.length_c   1.000
_cell.angle_alpha   90.00
_cell.angle_beta   90.00
_cell.angle_gamma   90.00
#
_symmetry.space_group_name_H-M   'P 1'
#
loop_
_entity.id
_entity.type
_entity.pdbx_description
1 polymer ?
#
loop_
_entity_poly.entity_id
_entity_poly.type
_entity_poly.pdbx_seq_one_letter_code
_entity_poly.pdbx_strand_id
1 'polypeptide(L)'
;GEKLQPNIMQLLKKGSEAVREASKDSGKDIKIAVHYTNIENNSEVYDRAEDLKNAKVDYDVFGLSFYTFWDGTYENMQRVAKTLRENYGTDVMIAETSYAYTSEDGDGQGNSFVGTDDIVEGYPATVQSQATVVRDVCAAANEVGAIGVFYWGGTWIPVGKATDDNSAIWEKFGSGWASSYCADYDPDDGGLYYGGCAWDN
;
A
#
# COMPACT_ATOMS: atom_id res chain seq x y z
N GLY A 1 -15.97 12.63 10.25
CA GLY A 1 -14.57 12.17 10.25
C GLY A 1 -13.73 13.00 11.19
N GLU A 2 -12.77 12.40 11.85
CA GLU A 2 -11.79 13.15 12.65
C GLU A 2 -10.95 14.03 11.70
N LYS A 3 -10.88 15.31 11.99
CA LYS A 3 -9.98 16.19 11.24
C LYS A 3 -8.55 15.80 11.55
N LEU A 4 -7.72 15.69 10.51
CA LEU A 4 -6.28 15.51 10.68
C LEU A 4 -5.73 16.61 11.58
N GLN A 5 -4.90 16.22 12.54
CA GLN A 5 -4.34 17.19 13.47
C GLN A 5 -3.49 18.22 12.71
N PRO A 6 -3.54 19.51 13.10
CA PRO A 6 -2.77 20.56 12.43
C PRO A 6 -1.26 20.25 12.29
N ASN A 7 -0.71 19.49 13.22
CA ASN A 7 0.69 19.07 13.20
C ASN A 7 1.02 18.16 12.03
N ILE A 8 0.10 17.25 11.65
CA ILE A 8 0.31 16.36 10.49
C ILE A 8 0.41 17.19 9.21
N MET A 9 -0.46 18.19 9.04
CA MET A 9 -0.41 19.06 7.87
C MET A 9 0.89 19.87 7.81
N GLN A 10 1.44 20.28 8.95
CA GLN A 10 2.73 20.97 9.00
C GLN A 10 3.88 20.02 8.62
N LEU A 11 3.86 18.78 9.10
CA LEU A 11 4.85 17.76 8.74
C LEU A 11 4.81 17.44 7.25
N LEU A 12 3.61 17.25 6.68
CA LEU A 12 3.45 17.00 5.24
C LEU A 12 4.00 18.18 4.41
N LYS A 13 3.75 19.42 4.81
CA LYS A 13 4.35 20.61 4.15
C LYS A 13 5.86 20.59 4.19
N LYS A 14 6.44 20.27 5.34
CA LYS A 14 7.90 20.20 5.48
C LYS A 14 8.50 19.08 4.66
N GLY A 15 7.84 17.92 4.60
CA GLY A 15 8.21 16.84 3.70
C GLY A 15 8.17 17.27 2.23
N SER A 16 7.09 17.94 1.81
CA SER A 16 6.95 18.44 0.44
C SER A 16 8.03 19.46 0.11
N GLU A 17 8.30 20.43 0.97
CA GLU A 17 9.37 21.42 0.80
C GLU A 17 10.72 20.72 0.58
N ALA A 18 11.06 19.72 1.40
CA ALA A 18 12.32 18.99 1.29
C ALA A 18 12.42 18.18 -0.04
N VAL A 19 11.33 17.55 -0.48
CA VAL A 19 11.31 16.85 -1.77
C VAL A 19 11.47 17.82 -2.94
N ARG A 20 10.81 18.99 -2.90
CA ARG A 20 10.97 20.01 -3.96
C ARG A 20 12.39 20.55 -4.00
N GLU A 21 13.03 20.78 -2.84
CA GLU A 21 14.44 21.16 -2.78
C GLU A 21 15.35 20.10 -3.39
N ALA A 22 15.19 18.83 -2.99
CA ALA A 22 15.94 17.71 -3.56
C ALA A 22 15.71 17.54 -5.08
N SER A 23 14.47 17.73 -5.55
CA SER A 23 14.11 17.73 -6.96
C SER A 23 14.88 18.80 -7.73
N LYS A 24 14.90 20.03 -7.21
CA LYS A 24 15.65 21.14 -7.79
C LYS A 24 17.15 20.88 -7.81
N ASP A 25 17.71 20.43 -6.70
CA ASP A 25 19.15 20.21 -6.55
C ASP A 25 19.68 19.07 -7.45
N SER A 26 18.86 18.02 -7.61
CA SER A 26 19.19 16.90 -8.48
C SER A 26 18.89 17.13 -9.96
N GLY A 27 18.15 18.19 -10.30
CA GLY A 27 17.65 18.45 -11.66
C GLY A 27 16.64 17.41 -12.16
N LYS A 28 16.00 16.65 -11.25
CA LYS A 28 15.00 15.63 -11.56
C LYS A 28 13.62 16.13 -11.19
N ASP A 29 12.61 15.83 -12.01
CA ASP A 29 11.20 16.07 -11.68
C ASP A 29 10.70 14.96 -10.76
N ILE A 30 10.86 15.16 -9.43
CA ILE A 30 10.42 14.20 -8.41
C ILE A 30 8.98 14.52 -8.05
N LYS A 31 8.09 13.54 -8.27
CA LYS A 31 6.68 13.65 -7.88
C LYS A 31 6.49 13.34 -6.40
N ILE A 32 5.57 14.07 -5.79
CA ILE A 32 5.16 13.86 -4.40
C ILE A 32 3.82 13.14 -4.40
N ALA A 33 3.77 11.96 -3.78
CA ALA A 33 2.55 11.25 -3.53
C ALA A 33 2.17 11.34 -2.05
N VAL A 34 0.90 11.61 -1.77
CA VAL A 34 0.27 11.39 -0.46
C VAL A 34 -0.59 10.15 -0.55
N HIS A 35 -0.58 9.30 0.48
CA HIS A 35 -1.20 7.99 0.41
C HIS A 35 -2.19 7.80 1.57
N TYR A 36 -3.40 7.34 1.23
CA TYR A 36 -4.46 7.03 2.18
C TYR A 36 -5.13 5.69 1.86
N THR A 37 -5.66 5.07 2.91
CA THR A 37 -6.36 3.79 2.87
C THR A 37 -7.86 3.97 3.11
N ASN A 38 -8.61 2.86 3.24
CA ASN A 38 -10.03 2.81 3.63
C ASN A 38 -10.95 3.53 2.64
N ILE A 39 -10.79 3.24 1.35
CA ILE A 39 -11.58 3.91 0.31
C ILE A 39 -13.06 3.51 0.31
N GLU A 40 -13.42 2.43 0.99
CA GLU A 40 -14.82 2.07 1.23
C GLU A 40 -15.53 3.15 2.08
N ASN A 41 -14.80 3.85 2.94
CA ASN A 41 -15.26 5.04 3.64
C ASN A 41 -14.97 6.31 2.84
N ASN A 42 -15.73 6.52 1.77
CA ASN A 42 -15.50 7.61 0.82
C ASN A 42 -15.46 9.00 1.48
N SER A 43 -16.29 9.22 2.51
CA SER A 43 -16.33 10.52 3.21
C SER A 43 -14.99 10.81 3.89
N GLU A 44 -14.35 9.82 4.46
CA GLU A 44 -13.04 9.99 5.09
C GLU A 44 -11.97 10.37 4.05
N VAL A 45 -11.92 9.69 2.92
CA VAL A 45 -10.98 10.01 1.84
C VAL A 45 -11.17 11.44 1.35
N TYR A 46 -12.42 11.88 1.16
CA TYR A 46 -12.71 13.25 0.73
C TYR A 46 -12.36 14.28 1.80
N ASP A 47 -12.60 13.98 3.07
CA ASP A 47 -12.17 14.84 4.20
C ASP A 47 -10.64 15.01 4.20
N ARG A 48 -9.87 13.94 3.94
CA ARG A 48 -8.40 14.02 3.81
C ARG A 48 -7.98 14.89 2.63
N ALA A 49 -8.62 14.73 1.48
CA ALA A 49 -8.34 15.57 0.31
C ALA A 49 -8.65 17.06 0.58
N GLU A 50 -9.76 17.33 1.28
CA GLU A 50 -10.14 18.69 1.67
C GLU A 50 -9.18 19.29 2.71
N ASP A 51 -8.73 18.51 3.69
CA ASP A 51 -7.73 18.92 4.68
C ASP A 51 -6.40 19.31 4.01
N LEU A 52 -5.92 18.48 3.06
CA LEU A 52 -4.70 18.78 2.29
C LEU A 52 -4.84 20.09 1.50
N LYS A 53 -5.96 20.28 0.82
CA LYS A 53 -6.28 21.48 0.05
C LYS A 53 -6.34 22.73 0.94
N ASN A 54 -7.07 22.66 2.06
CA ASN A 54 -7.22 23.78 3.00
C ASN A 54 -5.89 24.14 3.66
N ALA A 55 -5.07 23.15 3.97
CA ALA A 55 -3.73 23.33 4.49
C ALA A 55 -2.74 23.78 3.41
N LYS A 56 -3.08 23.72 2.14
CA LYS A 56 -2.18 24.02 1.01
C LYS A 56 -0.92 23.15 1.05
N VAL A 57 -1.09 21.85 1.24
CA VAL A 57 0.00 20.88 1.11
C VAL A 57 0.31 20.73 -0.37
N ASP A 58 1.59 20.85 -0.73
CA ASP A 58 2.06 20.66 -2.11
C ASP A 58 2.29 19.17 -2.38
N TYR A 59 1.50 18.59 -3.29
CA TYR A 59 1.64 17.21 -3.75
C TYR A 59 1.11 17.08 -5.19
N ASP A 60 1.57 16.04 -5.89
CA ASP A 60 1.19 15.78 -7.29
C ASP A 60 0.16 14.66 -7.41
N VAL A 61 0.27 13.65 -6.53
CA VAL A 61 -0.47 12.39 -6.66
C VAL A 61 -1.16 12.02 -5.36
N PHE A 62 -2.43 11.63 -5.46
CA PHE A 62 -3.17 11.03 -4.36
C PHE A 62 -3.14 9.51 -4.53
N GLY A 63 -2.41 8.81 -3.66
CA GLY A 63 -2.32 7.36 -3.62
C GLY A 63 -3.46 6.75 -2.80
N LEU A 64 -4.03 5.67 -3.31
CA LEU A 64 -5.08 4.90 -2.66
C LEU A 64 -4.63 3.45 -2.47
N SER A 65 -4.89 2.86 -1.30
CA SER A 65 -4.91 1.41 -1.18
C SER A 65 -6.24 0.89 -1.70
N PHE A 66 -6.20 -0.18 -2.48
CA PHE A 66 -7.39 -0.88 -2.93
C PHE A 66 -7.17 -2.39 -2.94
N TYR A 67 -7.77 -3.04 -1.97
CA TYR A 67 -7.82 -4.49 -1.85
C TYR A 67 -9.26 -4.95 -2.03
N THR A 68 -9.53 -5.74 -3.07
CA THR A 68 -10.89 -6.16 -3.43
C THR A 68 -11.64 -6.88 -2.31
N PHE A 69 -10.91 -7.47 -1.38
CA PHE A 69 -11.48 -8.19 -0.23
C PHE A 69 -11.73 -7.29 1.00
N TRP A 70 -11.24 -6.03 1.01
CA TRP A 70 -11.46 -5.09 2.11
C TRP A 70 -12.13 -3.79 1.68
N ASP A 71 -11.77 -3.28 0.51
CA ASP A 71 -12.06 -1.89 0.12
C ASP A 71 -13.26 -1.76 -0.83
N GLY A 72 -14.05 -2.83 -0.97
CA GLY A 72 -15.29 -2.80 -1.74
C GLY A 72 -15.10 -3.04 -3.24
N THR A 73 -15.94 -2.42 -4.06
CA THR A 73 -16.04 -2.72 -5.49
C THR A 73 -15.14 -1.86 -6.36
N TYR A 74 -14.85 -2.33 -7.58
CA TYR A 74 -14.15 -1.55 -8.60
C TYR A 74 -14.87 -0.22 -8.92
N GLU A 75 -16.20 -0.23 -8.98
CA GLU A 75 -17.00 0.97 -9.22
C GLU A 75 -16.83 2.00 -8.09
N ASN A 76 -16.67 1.53 -6.84
CA ASN A 76 -16.40 2.42 -5.72
C ASN A 76 -15.02 3.05 -5.86
N MET A 77 -14.00 2.27 -6.14
CA MET A 77 -12.63 2.76 -6.38
C MET A 77 -12.61 3.77 -7.53
N GLN A 78 -13.26 3.46 -8.64
CA GLN A 78 -13.37 4.35 -9.81
C GLN A 78 -14.05 5.67 -9.47
N ARG A 79 -15.15 5.62 -8.70
CA ARG A 79 -15.87 6.82 -8.25
C ARG A 79 -15.00 7.69 -7.36
N VAL A 80 -14.27 7.10 -6.41
CA VAL A 80 -13.36 7.83 -5.52
C VAL A 80 -12.23 8.47 -6.33
N ALA A 81 -11.55 7.70 -7.16
CA ALA A 81 -10.46 8.19 -8.00
C ALA A 81 -10.90 9.34 -8.93
N LYS A 82 -12.06 9.18 -9.58
CA LYS A 82 -12.64 10.23 -10.44
C LYS A 82 -12.95 11.49 -9.66
N THR A 83 -13.57 11.37 -8.47
CA THR A 83 -13.89 12.52 -7.61
C THR A 83 -12.64 13.28 -7.17
N LEU A 84 -11.58 12.56 -6.80
CA LEU A 84 -10.30 13.18 -6.42
C LEU A 84 -9.71 13.98 -7.59
N ARG A 85 -9.69 13.40 -8.78
CA ARG A 85 -9.17 14.09 -9.98
C ARG A 85 -9.98 15.32 -10.37
N GLU A 86 -11.31 15.20 -10.39
CA GLU A 86 -12.20 16.28 -10.85
C GLU A 86 -12.31 17.43 -9.83
N ASN A 87 -12.39 17.14 -8.54
CA ASN A 87 -12.67 18.14 -7.51
C ASN A 87 -11.40 18.72 -6.86
N TYR A 88 -10.29 17.98 -6.89
CA TYR A 88 -9.04 18.40 -6.26
C TYR A 88 -7.90 18.61 -7.26
N GLY A 89 -8.07 18.20 -8.51
CA GLY A 89 -7.10 18.45 -9.58
C GLY A 89 -5.79 17.70 -9.40
N THR A 90 -5.80 16.57 -8.69
CA THR A 90 -4.62 15.74 -8.43
C THR A 90 -4.60 14.52 -9.34
N ASP A 91 -3.43 14.03 -9.69
CA ASP A 91 -3.31 12.70 -10.24
C ASP A 91 -3.67 11.65 -9.17
N VAL A 92 -4.13 10.48 -9.60
CA VAL A 92 -4.46 9.37 -8.70
C VAL A 92 -3.68 8.13 -9.10
N MET A 93 -3.19 7.37 -8.14
CA MET A 93 -2.64 6.03 -8.34
C MET A 93 -3.20 5.04 -7.33
N ILE A 94 -3.23 3.78 -7.68
CA ILE A 94 -3.45 2.69 -6.74
C ILE A 94 -2.08 2.33 -6.18
N ALA A 95 -1.79 2.84 -4.98
CA ALA A 95 -0.48 2.72 -4.33
C ALA A 95 -0.28 1.34 -3.70
N GLU A 96 -1.38 0.64 -3.41
CA GLU A 96 -1.35 -0.73 -2.90
C GLU A 96 -2.51 -1.53 -3.44
N THR A 97 -2.23 -2.74 -3.85
CA THR A 97 -3.21 -3.80 -4.11
C THR A 97 -2.51 -5.16 -4.05
N SER A 98 -3.23 -6.19 -3.67
CA SER A 98 -2.78 -7.58 -3.76
C SER A 98 -3.97 -8.53 -3.82
N TYR A 99 -3.71 -9.80 -4.10
CA TYR A 99 -4.68 -10.87 -3.96
C TYR A 99 -3.98 -12.20 -3.71
N ALA A 100 -4.61 -13.08 -2.92
CA ALA A 100 -4.06 -14.37 -2.58
C ALA A 100 -4.08 -15.36 -3.76
N TYR A 101 -3.01 -16.13 -3.92
CA TYR A 101 -2.96 -17.25 -4.87
C TYR A 101 -3.34 -18.61 -4.23
N THR A 102 -3.40 -18.64 -2.90
CA THR A 102 -3.80 -19.81 -2.11
C THR A 102 -4.42 -19.35 -0.79
N SER A 103 -5.19 -20.21 -0.15
CA SER A 103 -5.66 -20.02 1.24
C SER A 103 -4.87 -20.85 2.25
N GLU A 104 -3.80 -21.53 1.79
CA GLU A 104 -2.92 -22.29 2.67
C GLU A 104 -1.98 -21.35 3.42
N ASP A 105 -1.76 -21.65 4.69
CA ASP A 105 -0.79 -20.95 5.54
C ASP A 105 0.59 -21.60 5.37
N GLY A 106 1.48 -20.93 4.69
CA GLY A 106 2.79 -21.46 4.34
C GLY A 106 3.78 -21.46 5.52
N ASP A 107 3.63 -20.55 6.47
CA ASP A 107 4.57 -20.38 7.57
C ASP A 107 4.02 -20.71 8.96
N GLY A 108 2.72 -20.85 9.11
CA GLY A 108 2.05 -21.16 10.39
C GLY A 108 1.80 -19.95 11.29
N GLN A 109 1.95 -18.71 10.77
CA GLN A 109 1.63 -17.48 11.52
C GLN A 109 0.24 -16.91 11.27
N GLY A 110 -0.47 -17.45 10.30
CA GLY A 110 -1.74 -16.93 9.84
C GLY A 110 -1.56 -15.81 8.81
N ASN A 111 -2.38 -15.89 7.79
CA ASN A 111 -2.36 -14.99 6.64
C ASN A 111 -3.19 -13.73 6.90
N SER A 112 -2.87 -12.64 6.23
CA SER A 112 -3.74 -11.46 6.20
C SER A 112 -5.02 -11.71 5.40
N PHE A 113 -4.97 -12.59 4.42
CA PHE A 113 -6.11 -13.12 3.70
C PHE A 113 -6.56 -14.42 4.37
N VAL A 114 -7.63 -14.36 5.17
CA VAL A 114 -8.01 -15.44 6.09
C VAL A 114 -9.23 -16.20 5.61
N GLY A 115 -9.02 -17.32 4.96
CA GLY A 115 -10.07 -18.30 4.73
C GLY A 115 -11.12 -17.90 3.70
N THR A 116 -12.33 -18.45 3.84
CA THR A 116 -13.41 -18.27 2.87
C THR A 116 -14.08 -16.91 2.91
N ASP A 117 -13.95 -16.19 4.01
CA ASP A 117 -14.66 -14.92 4.23
C ASP A 117 -14.04 -13.76 3.46
N ASP A 118 -12.75 -13.85 3.14
CA ASP A 118 -12.04 -12.87 2.33
C ASP A 118 -12.05 -13.18 0.84
N ILE A 119 -12.59 -14.34 0.44
CA ILE A 119 -12.72 -14.70 -0.98
C ILE A 119 -13.81 -13.84 -1.62
N VAL A 120 -13.40 -13.01 -2.57
CA VAL A 120 -14.35 -12.22 -3.37
C VAL A 120 -15.08 -13.15 -4.34
N GLU A 121 -16.40 -12.97 -4.47
CA GLU A 121 -17.22 -13.74 -5.40
C GLU A 121 -16.64 -13.69 -6.82
N GLY A 122 -16.43 -14.85 -7.42
CA GLY A 122 -15.84 -14.99 -8.76
C GLY A 122 -14.30 -15.09 -8.77
N TYR A 123 -13.62 -14.87 -7.64
CA TYR A 123 -12.16 -14.93 -7.55
C TYR A 123 -11.71 -15.88 -6.42
N PRO A 124 -11.80 -17.21 -6.61
CA PRO A 124 -11.27 -18.15 -5.61
C PRO A 124 -9.76 -17.94 -5.43
N ALA A 125 -9.22 -18.24 -4.23
CA ALA A 125 -7.78 -18.11 -3.97
C ALA A 125 -6.97 -19.12 -4.81
N THR A 126 -6.57 -18.68 -5.99
CA THR A 126 -5.79 -19.45 -6.97
C THR A 126 -4.83 -18.53 -7.72
N VAL A 127 -3.76 -19.09 -8.25
CA VAL A 127 -2.80 -18.36 -9.09
C VAL A 127 -3.50 -17.62 -10.25
N GLN A 128 -4.51 -18.26 -10.87
CA GLN A 128 -5.26 -17.62 -11.96
C GLN A 128 -6.11 -16.46 -11.47
N SER A 129 -6.75 -16.57 -10.31
CA SER A 129 -7.55 -15.49 -9.75
C SER A 129 -6.67 -14.32 -9.30
N GLN A 130 -5.52 -14.58 -8.70
CA GLN A 130 -4.55 -13.53 -8.38
C GLN A 130 -4.18 -12.72 -9.63
N ALA A 131 -3.81 -13.41 -10.72
CA ALA A 131 -3.49 -12.75 -11.98
C ALA A 131 -4.69 -11.98 -12.57
N THR A 132 -5.90 -12.53 -12.43
CA THR A 132 -7.13 -11.90 -12.92
C THR A 132 -7.47 -10.65 -12.13
N VAL A 133 -7.41 -10.70 -10.80
CA VAL A 133 -7.67 -9.53 -9.94
C VAL A 133 -6.69 -8.39 -10.25
N VAL A 134 -5.39 -8.68 -10.35
CA VAL A 134 -4.39 -7.66 -10.70
C VAL A 134 -4.69 -7.01 -12.05
N ARG A 135 -5.05 -7.83 -13.05
CA ARG A 135 -5.46 -7.32 -14.38
C ARG A 135 -6.70 -6.43 -14.27
N ASP A 136 -7.70 -6.84 -13.51
CA ASP A 136 -8.98 -6.14 -13.41
C ASP A 136 -8.83 -4.84 -12.61
N VAL A 137 -8.00 -4.81 -11.56
CA VAL A 137 -7.60 -3.57 -10.88
C VAL A 137 -6.91 -2.61 -11.84
N CYS A 138 -5.95 -3.10 -12.64
CA CYS A 138 -5.26 -2.27 -13.62
C CYS A 138 -6.23 -1.71 -14.68
N ALA A 139 -7.17 -2.53 -15.15
CA ALA A 139 -8.19 -2.10 -16.12
C ALA A 139 -9.11 -1.02 -15.53
N ALA A 140 -9.66 -1.27 -14.33
CA ALA A 140 -10.54 -0.33 -13.65
C ALA A 140 -9.84 1.00 -13.32
N ALA A 141 -8.57 0.95 -12.88
CA ALA A 141 -7.77 2.13 -12.62
C ALA A 141 -7.48 2.93 -13.90
N ASN A 142 -7.17 2.24 -15.01
CA ASN A 142 -6.93 2.87 -16.31
C ASN A 142 -8.18 3.59 -16.86
N GLU A 143 -9.38 3.03 -16.69
CA GLU A 143 -10.64 3.63 -17.15
C GLU A 143 -10.90 5.02 -16.54
N VAL A 144 -10.42 5.26 -15.34
CA VAL A 144 -10.53 6.56 -14.66
C VAL A 144 -9.26 7.40 -14.74
N GLY A 145 -8.27 6.95 -15.53
CA GLY A 145 -7.03 7.66 -15.79
C GLY A 145 -6.10 7.73 -14.58
N ALA A 146 -6.10 6.71 -13.73
CA ALA A 146 -5.06 6.56 -12.71
C ALA A 146 -3.69 6.35 -13.37
N ILE A 147 -2.64 6.93 -12.79
CA ILE A 147 -1.31 6.95 -13.40
C ILE A 147 -0.50 5.69 -13.15
N GLY A 148 -0.93 4.80 -12.25
CA GLY A 148 -0.25 3.55 -11.94
C GLY A 148 -0.97 2.69 -10.93
N VAL A 149 -0.56 1.43 -10.89
CA VAL A 149 -0.97 0.43 -9.89
C VAL A 149 0.28 -0.24 -9.36
N PHE A 150 0.40 -0.35 -8.04
CA PHE A 150 1.52 -0.98 -7.36
C PHE A 150 1.04 -2.22 -6.61
N TYR A 151 1.71 -3.33 -6.84
CA TYR A 151 1.43 -4.58 -6.15
C TYR A 151 2.15 -4.59 -4.80
N TRP A 152 1.41 -4.81 -3.71
CA TRP A 152 1.96 -4.87 -2.35
C TRP A 152 2.41 -6.28 -2.01
N GLY A 153 3.62 -6.41 -1.43
CA GLY A 153 4.11 -7.67 -0.92
C GLY A 153 4.49 -8.72 -1.97
N GLY A 154 4.66 -8.34 -3.25
CA GLY A 154 4.92 -9.29 -4.35
C GLY A 154 6.18 -10.15 -4.22
N THR A 155 7.05 -9.85 -3.27
CA THR A 155 8.27 -10.62 -2.96
C THR A 155 8.22 -11.29 -1.57
N TRP A 156 7.11 -11.20 -0.87
CA TRP A 156 6.93 -11.78 0.45
C TRP A 156 6.57 -13.26 0.32
N ILE A 157 7.59 -14.09 0.40
CA ILE A 157 7.51 -15.54 0.25
C ILE A 157 7.96 -16.16 1.57
N PRO A 158 7.24 -17.15 2.12
CA PRO A 158 7.62 -17.85 3.32
C PRO A 158 9.03 -18.46 3.20
N VAL A 159 9.87 -18.25 4.19
CA VAL A 159 11.24 -18.81 4.21
C VAL A 159 11.34 -20.10 5.01
N GLY A 160 10.23 -20.58 5.54
CA GLY A 160 10.09 -21.74 6.39
C GLY A 160 8.94 -21.53 7.37
N LYS A 161 8.79 -22.44 8.32
CA LYS A 161 7.75 -22.24 9.35
C LYS A 161 8.23 -21.21 10.38
N ALA A 162 7.30 -20.41 10.87
CA ALA A 162 7.55 -19.38 11.88
C ALA A 162 8.13 -19.94 13.20
N THR A 163 7.89 -21.23 13.47
CA THR A 163 8.45 -21.94 14.64
C THR A 163 9.89 -22.38 14.48
N ASP A 164 10.45 -22.30 13.27
CA ASP A 164 11.79 -22.73 12.96
C ASP A 164 12.80 -21.58 13.14
N ASP A 165 14.09 -21.90 13.36
CA ASP A 165 15.14 -20.89 13.32
C ASP A 165 15.52 -20.58 11.87
N ASN A 166 14.92 -19.55 11.31
CA ASN A 166 15.15 -19.09 9.95
C ASN A 166 16.21 -17.98 9.85
N SER A 167 16.89 -17.65 10.95
CA SER A 167 17.85 -16.52 11.07
C SER A 167 18.89 -16.52 9.96
N ALA A 168 19.49 -17.70 9.66
CA ALA A 168 20.52 -17.80 8.62
C ALA A 168 19.98 -17.52 7.20
N ILE A 169 18.71 -17.82 6.95
CA ILE A 169 18.05 -17.55 5.68
C ILE A 169 17.77 -16.06 5.56
N TRP A 170 17.21 -15.45 6.61
CA TRP A 170 16.96 -14.01 6.67
C TRP A 170 18.24 -13.20 6.57
N GLU A 171 19.31 -13.59 7.26
CA GLU A 171 20.61 -12.90 7.19
C GLU A 171 21.18 -12.91 5.78
N LYS A 172 21.00 -13.99 5.03
CA LYS A 172 21.59 -14.13 3.70
C LYS A 172 20.74 -13.58 2.59
N PHE A 173 19.42 -13.71 2.67
CA PHE A 173 18.50 -13.43 1.56
C PHE A 173 17.37 -12.47 1.92
N GLY A 174 17.19 -12.15 3.20
CA GLY A 174 16.14 -11.28 3.68
C GLY A 174 16.38 -9.82 3.36
N SER A 175 15.38 -9.01 3.66
CA SER A 175 15.52 -7.55 3.61
C SER A 175 16.47 -7.05 4.70
N GLY A 176 17.05 -5.87 4.50
CA GLY A 176 17.87 -5.22 5.50
C GLY A 176 17.20 -5.09 6.88
N TRP A 177 15.89 -4.94 6.92
CA TRP A 177 15.11 -4.86 8.16
C TRP A 177 15.13 -6.17 8.96
N ALA A 178 15.08 -7.31 8.30
CA ALA A 178 15.08 -8.62 8.95
C ALA A 178 16.48 -9.16 9.22
N SER A 179 17.54 -8.46 8.85
CA SER A 179 18.93 -8.86 9.10
C SER A 179 19.54 -8.14 10.31
N SER A 180 20.66 -8.65 10.82
CA SER A 180 21.39 -8.06 11.94
C SER A 180 21.82 -6.60 11.72
N TYR A 181 21.93 -6.16 10.47
CA TYR A 181 22.28 -4.77 10.13
C TYR A 181 21.27 -3.75 10.63
N CYS A 182 20.01 -4.11 10.75
CA CYS A 182 18.98 -3.20 11.25
C CYS A 182 19.13 -2.87 12.73
N ALA A 183 19.74 -3.75 13.53
CA ALA A 183 19.98 -3.50 14.94
C ALA A 183 20.87 -2.27 15.20
N ASP A 184 21.68 -1.85 14.22
CA ASP A 184 22.48 -0.62 14.31
C ASP A 184 21.61 0.66 14.22
N TYR A 185 20.42 0.57 13.62
CA TYR A 185 19.50 1.69 13.41
C TYR A 185 18.32 1.67 14.35
N ASP A 186 17.86 0.49 14.70
CA ASP A 186 16.77 0.24 15.64
C ASP A 186 17.14 -0.92 16.57
N PRO A 187 17.80 -0.61 17.72
CA PRO A 187 18.25 -1.63 18.66
C PRO A 187 17.11 -2.40 19.33
N ASP A 188 15.91 -1.84 19.38
CA ASP A 188 14.77 -2.44 20.06
C ASP A 188 14.03 -3.43 19.14
N ASP A 189 13.83 -3.08 17.86
CA ASP A 189 13.04 -3.86 16.91
C ASP A 189 13.82 -4.28 15.64
N GLY A 190 14.87 -3.56 15.26
CA GLY A 190 15.70 -3.89 14.10
C GLY A 190 16.51 -5.17 14.30
N GLY A 191 16.62 -5.96 13.23
CA GLY A 191 17.36 -7.22 13.28
C GLY A 191 16.61 -8.38 13.95
N LEU A 192 15.33 -8.20 14.25
CA LEU A 192 14.46 -9.29 14.65
C LEU A 192 14.16 -10.17 13.43
N TYR A 193 14.60 -11.42 13.50
CA TYR A 193 14.34 -12.38 12.44
C TYR A 193 12.90 -12.88 12.52
N TYR A 194 12.14 -12.65 11.47
CA TYR A 194 10.79 -13.17 11.37
C TYR A 194 10.83 -14.66 11.01
N GLY A 195 10.05 -15.46 11.71
CA GLY A 195 9.95 -16.88 11.45
C GLY A 195 9.41 -17.17 10.06
N GLY A 196 8.44 -16.37 9.61
CA GLY A 196 7.80 -16.47 8.32
C GLY A 196 7.57 -15.10 7.68
N CYS A 197 6.60 -15.03 6.79
CA CYS A 197 6.19 -13.81 6.12
C CYS A 197 4.69 -13.56 6.32
N ALA A 198 4.32 -12.34 6.71
CA ALA A 198 2.94 -11.98 7.02
C ALA A 198 1.98 -12.05 5.80
N TRP A 199 2.51 -12.08 4.60
CA TRP A 199 1.77 -12.14 3.32
C TRP A 199 2.24 -13.32 2.49
N ASP A 200 2.08 -14.51 3.01
CA ASP A 200 2.56 -15.72 2.37
C ASP A 200 1.58 -16.33 1.35
N ASN A 201 0.48 -15.67 1.09
CA ASN A 201 -0.52 -16.09 0.10
C ASN A 201 -0.88 -15.04 -0.95
#